data_1f028183ca9339212f2ee8ac51fcc8ae
#
_entry.id   1f028183ca9339212f2ee8ac51fcc8ae
#
_cell.length_a   1.000
_cell.length_b   1.000
_cell.length_c   1.000
_cell.angle_alpha   90.00
_cell.angle_beta   90.00
_cell.angle_gamma   90.00
#
_symmetry.space_group_name_H-M   'P 1'
#
loop_
_entity.id
_entity.type
_entity.pdbx_description
1 polymer ?
#
loop_
_entity_poly.entity_id
_entity_poly.type
_entity_poly.pdbx_seq_one_letter_code
_entity_poly.pdbx_strand_id
1 'polypeptide(L)'
;MEYSGRYQSVNRFSNLDGIEAKVITHLIDSTSCYAQNIWRLLKYAEETALSKPPLSKEEKEALVFAGNNGAPDATKQARVFLAPYVDDAWKEQGSSLYVYVSEIYPLSRGIAEIVVNFDIVVHSQTSVVLGNGDPALNPNANPNDLDKEGNLVVSVKNRATALLKNVLAEFNGIYLDSVGYLYLEDGKKAKGGVKVSLWNRGSFYGHRVSMVLSMSGISGTPNVGS
;
A
#
# COMPACT_ATOMS: atom_id res chain seq x y z
N MET A 1 -12.88 41.58 -21.29
CA MET A 1 -12.46 40.16 -21.49
C MET A 1 -12.24 39.53 -20.12
N GLU A 2 -13.25 38.83 -19.63
CA GLU A 2 -13.18 38.21 -18.32
C GLU A 2 -12.38 36.90 -18.37
N TYR A 3 -11.33 36.86 -17.58
CA TYR A 3 -10.50 35.66 -17.38
C TYR A 3 -11.20 34.67 -16.40
N SER A 4 -12.39 34.20 -16.72
CA SER A 4 -13.10 33.22 -15.89
C SER A 4 -12.60 31.78 -16.07
N GLY A 5 -11.72 31.53 -17.03
CA GLY A 5 -11.30 30.17 -17.38
C GLY A 5 -10.20 29.54 -16.51
N ARG A 6 -9.47 30.32 -15.69
CA ARG A 6 -8.35 29.80 -14.90
C ARG A 6 -8.75 29.22 -13.54
N TYR A 7 -9.83 29.70 -12.94
CA TYR A 7 -10.25 29.24 -11.62
C TYR A 7 -10.99 27.89 -11.61
N GLN A 8 -11.59 27.50 -12.72
CA GLN A 8 -12.26 26.18 -12.81
C GLN A 8 -11.29 24.99 -12.90
N SER A 9 -10.02 25.20 -13.25
CA SER A 9 -9.04 24.12 -13.34
C SER A 9 -8.48 23.71 -11.97
N VAL A 10 -8.49 24.60 -10.98
CA VAL A 10 -7.98 24.31 -9.62
C VAL A 10 -8.94 23.42 -8.85
N ASN A 11 -10.24 23.57 -9.03
CA ASN A 11 -11.25 22.72 -8.37
C ASN A 11 -11.25 21.25 -8.84
N ARG A 12 -10.57 20.94 -9.94
CA ARG A 12 -10.49 19.55 -10.47
C ARG A 12 -9.46 18.68 -9.76
N PHE A 13 -8.52 19.30 -9.04
CA PHE A 13 -7.54 18.63 -8.22
C PHE A 13 -7.83 18.74 -6.71
N SER A 14 -9.04 19.13 -6.35
CA SER A 14 -9.45 19.29 -4.94
C SER A 14 -9.41 17.99 -4.11
N ASN A 15 -9.30 16.84 -4.78
CA ASN A 15 -9.23 15.54 -4.12
C ASN A 15 -7.81 14.94 -4.09
N LEU A 16 -6.79 15.69 -4.51
CA LEU A 16 -5.41 15.19 -4.51
C LEU A 16 -4.90 14.92 -3.11
N ASP A 17 -5.25 15.75 -2.17
CA ASP A 17 -4.84 15.67 -0.76
C ASP A 17 -5.49 14.49 0.01
N GLY A 18 -6.45 13.81 -0.61
CA GLY A 18 -7.13 12.66 -0.02
C GLY A 18 -6.78 11.31 -0.65
N ILE A 19 -5.89 11.24 -1.64
CA ILE A 19 -5.61 10.01 -2.37
C ILE A 19 -4.99 8.96 -1.45
N GLU A 20 -3.94 9.33 -0.72
CA GLU A 20 -3.27 8.44 0.22
C GLU A 20 -4.22 7.95 1.30
N ALA A 21 -5.05 8.85 1.83
CA ALA A 21 -6.05 8.49 2.83
C ALA A 21 -7.05 7.46 2.28
N LYS A 22 -7.49 7.59 1.03
CA LYS A 22 -8.42 6.64 0.38
C LYS A 22 -7.76 5.29 0.13
N VAL A 23 -6.50 5.26 -0.29
CA VAL A 23 -5.72 4.02 -0.43
C VAL A 23 -5.65 3.29 0.91
N ILE A 24 -5.37 4.01 1.99
CA ILE A 24 -5.28 3.41 3.33
C ILE A 24 -6.65 3.00 3.86
N THR A 25 -7.69 3.79 3.64
CA THR A 25 -9.07 3.42 4.00
C THR A 25 -9.48 2.12 3.29
N HIS A 26 -9.18 2.00 2.00
CA HIS A 26 -9.40 0.75 1.27
C HIS A 26 -8.68 -0.42 1.96
N LEU A 27 -7.40 -0.27 2.29
CA LEU A 27 -6.62 -1.32 2.94
C LEU A 27 -7.16 -1.69 4.34
N ILE A 28 -7.64 -0.72 5.11
CA ILE A 28 -8.27 -0.94 6.42
C ILE A 28 -9.57 -1.72 6.28
N ASP A 29 -10.44 -1.29 5.37
CA ASP A 29 -11.78 -1.84 5.22
C ASP A 29 -11.79 -3.17 4.43
N SER A 30 -10.74 -3.45 3.66
CA SER A 30 -10.62 -4.68 2.90
C SER A 30 -10.56 -5.92 3.80
N THR A 31 -11.42 -6.90 3.48
CA THR A 31 -11.44 -8.23 4.10
C THR A 31 -10.72 -9.28 3.27
N SER A 32 -10.09 -8.88 2.15
CA SER A 32 -9.35 -9.78 1.30
C SER A 32 -8.21 -10.48 2.06
N CYS A 33 -7.87 -11.69 1.64
CA CYS A 33 -6.72 -12.39 2.22
C CYS A 33 -5.41 -11.62 2.00
N TYR A 34 -5.30 -10.87 0.91
CA TYR A 34 -4.11 -10.07 0.60
C TYR A 34 -3.95 -8.89 1.56
N ALA A 35 -5.03 -8.13 1.80
CA ALA A 35 -5.04 -7.07 2.80
C ALA A 35 -4.71 -7.60 4.20
N GLN A 36 -5.34 -8.71 4.60
CA GLN A 36 -5.06 -9.32 5.90
C GLN A 36 -3.61 -9.77 6.04
N ASN A 37 -3.01 -10.31 4.98
CA ASN A 37 -1.60 -10.69 4.98
C ASN A 37 -0.68 -9.47 5.05
N ILE A 38 -1.01 -8.35 4.38
CA ILE A 38 -0.25 -7.10 4.52
C ILE A 38 -0.23 -6.68 5.99
N TRP A 39 -1.39 -6.60 6.65
CA TRP A 39 -1.49 -6.20 8.05
C TRP A 39 -0.74 -7.12 9.00
N ARG A 40 -0.84 -8.45 8.81
CA ARG A 40 -0.09 -9.43 9.62
C ARG A 40 1.42 -9.23 9.47
N LEU A 41 1.91 -9.06 8.24
CA LEU A 41 3.33 -8.87 7.96
C LEU A 41 3.88 -7.54 8.50
N LEU A 42 3.03 -6.52 8.61
CA LEU A 42 3.37 -5.23 9.22
C LEU A 42 3.38 -5.29 10.75
N LYS A 43 2.38 -5.96 11.36
CA LYS A 43 2.22 -6.01 12.81
C LYS A 43 3.19 -6.97 13.49
N TYR A 44 3.29 -8.19 12.97
CA TYR A 44 4.02 -9.27 13.61
C TYR A 44 5.42 -9.43 13.02
N ALA A 45 6.43 -9.27 13.86
CA ALA A 45 7.84 -9.40 13.45
C ALA A 45 8.28 -10.87 13.29
N GLU A 46 7.56 -11.80 13.92
CA GLU A 46 7.92 -13.22 13.96
C GLU A 46 7.80 -13.87 12.57
N GLU A 47 8.51 -14.96 12.38
CA GLU A 47 8.48 -15.76 11.16
C GLU A 47 7.10 -16.34 10.87
N THR A 48 6.30 -16.63 11.91
CA THR A 48 4.93 -17.16 11.84
C THR A 48 3.85 -16.07 11.66
N ALA A 49 4.22 -14.88 11.22
CA ALA A 49 3.29 -13.74 11.08
C ALA A 49 2.02 -14.09 10.27
N LEU A 50 2.14 -14.85 9.18
CA LEU A 50 1.01 -15.24 8.32
C LEU A 50 0.03 -16.23 8.97
N SER A 51 0.46 -16.91 10.04
CA SER A 51 -0.40 -17.84 10.82
C SER A 51 -1.19 -17.15 11.92
N LYS A 52 -0.93 -15.87 12.18
CA LYS A 52 -1.65 -15.10 13.20
C LYS A 52 -3.07 -14.80 12.75
N PRO A 53 -4.01 -14.59 13.69
CA PRO A 53 -5.38 -14.22 13.34
C PRO A 53 -5.44 -12.91 12.54
N PRO A 54 -6.51 -12.68 11.78
CA PRO A 54 -6.77 -11.39 11.13
C PRO A 54 -6.83 -10.26 12.17
N LEU A 55 -6.36 -9.08 11.78
CA LEU A 55 -6.47 -7.89 12.62
C LEU A 55 -7.88 -7.31 12.59
N SER A 56 -8.35 -6.81 13.73
CA SER A 56 -9.56 -6.00 13.78
C SER A 56 -9.35 -4.64 13.09
N LYS A 57 -10.43 -3.91 12.84
CA LYS A 57 -10.35 -2.57 12.23
C LYS A 57 -9.56 -1.61 13.12
N GLU A 58 -9.81 -1.63 14.41
CA GLU A 58 -9.15 -0.79 15.42
C GLU A 58 -7.64 -1.09 15.50
N GLU A 59 -7.27 -2.37 15.40
CA GLU A 59 -5.86 -2.77 15.37
C GLU A 59 -5.14 -2.29 14.11
N LYS A 60 -5.82 -2.31 12.96
CA LYS A 60 -5.29 -1.78 11.69
C LYS A 60 -5.11 -0.26 11.76
N GLU A 61 -6.12 0.47 12.25
CA GLU A 61 -6.09 1.91 12.43
C GLU A 61 -4.95 2.34 13.37
N ALA A 62 -4.71 1.59 14.44
CA ALA A 62 -3.63 1.86 15.38
C ALA A 62 -2.21 1.72 14.75
N LEU A 63 -2.09 1.00 13.64
CA LEU A 63 -0.84 0.87 12.90
C LEU A 63 -0.60 2.00 11.90
N VAL A 64 -1.60 2.84 11.63
CA VAL A 64 -1.46 3.99 10.72
C VAL A 64 -0.94 5.20 11.49
N PHE A 65 0.11 5.83 11.00
CA PHE A 65 0.66 7.04 11.60
C PHE A 65 -0.27 8.23 11.35
N ALA A 66 -0.90 8.72 12.41
CA ALA A 66 -1.83 9.85 12.38
C ALA A 66 -1.20 11.18 12.90
N GLY A 67 0.13 11.24 12.96
CA GLY A 67 0.85 12.38 13.54
C GLY A 67 1.16 12.20 15.04
N ASN A 68 2.04 13.05 15.54
CA ASN A 68 2.55 12.87 16.91
C ASN A 68 1.59 13.30 18.02
N ASN A 69 0.44 13.86 17.77
CA ASN A 69 -0.59 14.30 18.73
C ASN A 69 -0.11 14.41 20.21
N GLY A 70 1.16 14.74 20.43
CA GLY A 70 1.81 14.79 21.73
C GLY A 70 2.24 13.43 22.33
N ALA A 71 2.06 12.31 21.65
CA ALA A 71 2.50 11.00 22.10
C ALA A 71 3.91 10.70 21.58
N PRO A 72 4.96 10.65 22.43
CA PRO A 72 6.35 10.48 22.00
C PRO A 72 6.64 9.13 21.32
N ASP A 73 5.76 8.15 21.48
CA ASP A 73 5.93 6.79 20.95
C ASP A 73 5.01 6.46 19.75
N ALA A 74 4.25 7.44 19.23
CA ALA A 74 3.33 7.21 18.11
C ALA A 74 4.02 6.65 16.87
N THR A 75 5.23 7.12 16.56
CA THR A 75 6.06 6.62 15.45
C THR A 75 6.55 5.19 15.65
N LYS A 76 6.79 4.77 16.89
CA LYS A 76 7.31 3.42 17.18
C LYS A 76 6.28 2.32 16.95
N GLN A 77 5.00 2.62 17.19
CA GLN A 77 3.90 1.67 16.99
C GLN A 77 3.38 1.66 15.55
N ALA A 78 3.49 2.79 14.86
CA ALA A 78 3.02 2.91 13.47
C ALA A 78 3.85 2.03 12.53
N ARG A 79 3.16 1.49 11.53
CA ARG A 79 3.75 0.66 10.46
C ARG A 79 3.35 1.14 9.07
N VAL A 80 2.35 2.02 8.97
CA VAL A 80 1.86 2.60 7.72
C VAL A 80 1.97 4.12 7.81
N PHE A 81 2.59 4.72 6.81
CA PHE A 81 2.91 6.15 6.76
C PHE A 81 2.41 6.75 5.44
N LEU A 82 1.79 7.94 5.52
CA LEU A 82 1.31 8.71 4.35
C LEU A 82 2.35 9.74 3.89
N ALA A 83 3.61 9.36 3.91
CA ALA A 83 4.72 10.23 3.54
C ALA A 83 5.89 9.39 3.01
N PRO A 84 6.75 9.95 2.14
CA PRO A 84 7.89 9.21 1.59
C PRO A 84 8.98 8.90 2.61
N TYR A 85 8.98 9.60 3.72
CA TYR A 85 9.95 9.43 4.79
C TYR A 85 9.41 9.98 6.12
N VAL A 86 9.65 9.25 7.20
CA VAL A 86 9.36 9.70 8.57
C VAL A 86 10.59 9.43 9.43
N ASP A 87 11.15 10.49 10.02
CA ASP A 87 12.25 10.37 10.98
C ASP A 87 11.86 9.44 12.12
N ASP A 88 12.82 8.69 12.65
CA ASP A 88 12.65 7.75 13.76
C ASP A 88 11.85 6.47 13.48
N ALA A 89 11.08 6.37 12.39
CA ALA A 89 10.37 5.14 12.03
C ALA A 89 11.30 3.94 11.76
N TRP A 90 12.56 4.21 11.49
CA TRP A 90 13.60 3.22 11.14
C TRP A 90 14.37 2.67 12.35
N LYS A 91 13.99 3.05 13.56
CA LYS A 91 14.68 2.58 14.78
C LYS A 91 14.14 1.24 15.28
N GLU A 92 12.94 0.87 14.84
CA GLU A 92 12.27 -0.35 15.29
C GLU A 92 12.51 -1.52 14.33
N GLN A 93 12.76 -2.69 14.90
CA GLN A 93 12.86 -3.93 14.16
C GLN A 93 11.48 -4.36 13.67
N GLY A 94 11.20 -4.17 12.38
CA GLY A 94 9.89 -4.49 11.84
C GLY A 94 9.79 -4.25 10.34
N SER A 95 8.55 -4.26 9.87
CA SER A 95 8.19 -3.92 8.51
C SER A 95 7.36 -2.64 8.50
N SER A 96 7.56 -1.80 7.48
CA SER A 96 6.79 -0.58 7.29
C SER A 96 6.35 -0.43 5.85
N LEU A 97 5.21 0.22 5.65
CA LEU A 97 4.63 0.56 4.36
C LEU A 97 4.45 2.07 4.28
N TYR A 98 5.04 2.69 3.27
CA TYR A 98 4.88 4.12 2.98
C TYR A 98 4.03 4.26 1.74
N VAL A 99 2.96 5.06 1.82
CA VAL A 99 2.05 5.33 0.70
C VAL A 99 2.02 6.82 0.46
N TYR A 100 2.37 7.24 -0.75
CA TYR A 100 2.41 8.66 -1.10
C TYR A 100 2.31 8.89 -2.61
N VAL A 101 1.78 10.05 -2.98
CA VAL A 101 1.80 10.54 -4.35
C VAL A 101 3.20 11.05 -4.68
N SER A 102 3.79 10.57 -5.78
CA SER A 102 5.13 10.99 -6.22
C SER A 102 5.11 11.91 -7.44
N GLU A 103 4.19 11.68 -8.36
CA GLU A 103 4.14 12.41 -9.63
C GLU A 103 2.69 12.59 -10.07
N ILE A 104 2.42 13.71 -10.78
CA ILE A 104 1.11 14.03 -11.34
C ILE A 104 1.30 14.46 -12.78
N TYR A 105 0.63 13.76 -13.69
CA TYR A 105 0.66 14.02 -15.13
C TYR A 105 -0.70 14.50 -15.62
N PRO A 106 -0.91 15.81 -15.82
CA PRO A 106 -2.12 16.32 -16.45
C PRO A 106 -2.16 15.88 -17.92
N LEU A 107 -3.16 15.11 -18.34
CA LEU A 107 -3.34 14.65 -19.71
C LEU A 107 -4.27 15.57 -20.51
N SER A 108 -5.31 16.08 -19.87
CA SER A 108 -6.27 16.99 -20.46
C SER A 108 -7.00 17.83 -19.41
N ARG A 109 -7.95 18.68 -19.84
CA ARG A 109 -8.73 19.55 -18.93
C ARG A 109 -9.54 18.81 -17.85
N GLY A 110 -9.57 17.51 -17.82
CA GLY A 110 -10.35 16.76 -16.82
C GLY A 110 -9.78 15.39 -16.51
N ILE A 111 -8.59 15.05 -17.03
CA ILE A 111 -7.96 13.76 -16.81
C ILE A 111 -6.54 14.00 -16.34
N ALA A 112 -6.15 13.34 -15.27
CA ALA A 112 -4.78 13.28 -14.81
C ALA A 112 -4.41 11.83 -14.48
N GLU A 113 -3.15 11.50 -14.68
CA GLU A 113 -2.54 10.29 -14.17
C GLU A 113 -1.64 10.66 -13.00
N ILE A 114 -1.77 9.92 -11.93
CA ILE A 114 -1.08 10.16 -10.69
C ILE A 114 -0.31 8.91 -10.33
N VAL A 115 0.96 9.06 -10.02
CA VAL A 115 1.79 7.94 -9.57
C VAL A 115 1.72 7.85 -8.05
N VAL A 116 1.18 6.75 -7.56
CA VAL A 116 1.12 6.39 -6.15
C VAL A 116 2.22 5.37 -5.87
N ASN A 117 3.10 5.70 -4.96
CA ASN A 117 4.17 4.81 -4.52
C ASN A 117 3.77 4.07 -3.25
N PHE A 118 4.13 2.79 -3.22
CA PHE A 118 4.11 1.91 -2.07
C PHE A 118 5.55 1.49 -1.77
N ASP A 119 6.19 2.12 -0.79
CA ASP A 119 7.53 1.73 -0.35
C ASP A 119 7.42 0.73 0.79
N ILE A 120 7.88 -0.47 0.53
CA ILE A 120 7.93 -1.58 1.47
C ILE A 120 9.33 -1.60 2.07
N VAL A 121 9.44 -1.44 3.37
CA VAL A 121 10.70 -1.44 4.11
C VAL A 121 10.67 -2.52 5.17
N VAL A 122 11.72 -3.35 5.21
CA VAL A 122 11.81 -4.48 6.13
C VAL A 122 13.18 -4.47 6.82
N HIS A 123 13.19 -4.66 8.12
CA HIS A 123 14.43 -4.86 8.87
C HIS A 123 15.01 -6.26 8.61
N SER A 124 16.33 -6.37 8.44
CA SER A 124 17.01 -7.62 8.07
C SER A 124 16.77 -8.76 9.06
N GLN A 125 16.62 -8.46 10.34
CA GLN A 125 16.33 -9.46 11.38
C GLN A 125 14.92 -10.06 11.28
N THR A 126 13.99 -9.38 10.61
CA THR A 126 12.62 -9.85 10.38
C THR A 126 12.38 -10.29 8.94
N SER A 127 13.45 -10.57 8.21
CA SER A 127 13.43 -10.80 6.75
C SER A 127 12.72 -12.09 6.33
N VAL A 128 12.62 -13.05 7.22
CA VAL A 128 12.07 -14.38 6.92
C VAL A 128 10.61 -14.47 7.38
N VAL A 129 9.80 -15.12 6.57
CA VAL A 129 8.42 -15.50 6.88
C VAL A 129 8.19 -16.94 6.48
N LEU A 130 7.59 -17.71 7.36
CA LEU A 130 7.14 -19.07 7.08
C LEU A 130 5.78 -19.00 6.41
N GLY A 131 5.70 -19.54 5.20
CA GLY A 131 4.42 -19.78 4.54
C GLY A 131 3.74 -20.96 5.22
N ASN A 132 2.59 -20.73 5.83
CA ASN A 132 1.77 -21.84 6.30
C ASN A 132 1.06 -22.46 5.10
N GLY A 133 1.32 -23.74 4.87
CA GLY A 133 0.59 -24.53 3.88
C GLY A 133 -0.82 -24.90 4.33
N ASP A 134 -1.31 -24.43 5.48
CA ASP A 134 -2.68 -24.68 5.93
C ASP A 134 -3.69 -23.86 5.10
N PRO A 135 -4.50 -24.50 4.24
CA PRO A 135 -5.49 -23.81 3.42
C PRO A 135 -6.56 -23.08 4.27
N ALA A 136 -6.82 -23.51 5.51
CA ALA A 136 -7.76 -22.87 6.40
C ALA A 136 -7.22 -21.54 6.95
N LEU A 137 -5.90 -21.40 7.06
CA LEU A 137 -5.23 -20.20 7.55
C LEU A 137 -4.68 -19.34 6.41
N ASN A 138 -4.50 -19.91 5.23
CA ASN A 138 -4.03 -19.23 4.04
C ASN A 138 -4.76 -19.81 2.80
N PRO A 139 -5.86 -19.17 2.34
CA PRO A 139 -6.61 -19.62 1.18
C PRO A 139 -5.78 -19.65 -0.13
N ASN A 140 -4.58 -19.08 -0.12
CA ASN A 140 -3.60 -19.19 -1.20
C ASN A 140 -2.52 -20.25 -0.94
N ALA A 141 -2.64 -21.05 0.12
CA ALA A 141 -1.77 -22.22 0.28
C ALA A 141 -2.00 -23.14 -0.91
N ASN A 142 -0.96 -23.32 -1.70
CA ASN A 142 -1.01 -24.27 -2.79
C ASN A 142 -1.04 -25.68 -2.18
N PRO A 143 -2.06 -26.52 -2.48
CA PRO A 143 -2.07 -27.92 -2.04
C PRO A 143 -0.86 -28.72 -2.53
N ASN A 144 -0.07 -28.18 -3.46
CA ASN A 144 1.20 -28.74 -3.91
C ASN A 144 2.40 -28.37 -3.03
N ASP A 145 2.21 -27.60 -1.95
CA ASP A 145 3.27 -27.32 -0.95
C ASP A 145 3.44 -28.48 0.05
N LEU A 146 2.85 -29.62 -0.22
CA LEU A 146 3.11 -30.86 0.50
C LEU A 146 4.32 -31.59 -0.13
N ASP A 147 5.21 -32.12 0.71
CA ASP A 147 6.24 -32.99 0.22
C ASP A 147 5.64 -34.34 -0.29
N LYS A 148 6.51 -35.21 -0.84
CA LYS A 148 6.08 -36.50 -1.39
C LYS A 148 5.50 -37.45 -0.33
N GLU A 149 5.75 -37.14 0.95
CA GLU A 149 5.24 -37.88 2.11
C GLU A 149 3.98 -37.25 2.68
N GLY A 150 3.43 -36.16 2.08
CA GLY A 150 2.24 -35.47 2.54
C GLY A 150 2.46 -34.54 3.73
N ASN A 151 3.72 -34.23 4.07
CA ASN A 151 4.01 -33.26 5.10
C ASN A 151 4.00 -31.84 4.52
N LEU A 152 3.57 -30.88 5.34
CA LEU A 152 3.62 -29.46 4.97
C LEU A 152 5.07 -29.02 4.73
N VAL A 153 5.38 -28.68 3.49
CA VAL A 153 6.63 -27.99 3.19
C VAL A 153 6.53 -26.57 3.72
N VAL A 154 7.26 -26.29 4.78
CA VAL A 154 7.41 -24.94 5.29
C VAL A 154 8.18 -24.13 4.25
N SER A 155 7.46 -23.39 3.41
CA SER A 155 8.11 -22.51 2.45
C SER A 155 8.63 -21.26 3.15
N VAL A 156 9.93 -21.17 3.28
CA VAL A 156 10.60 -19.94 3.73
C VAL A 156 10.47 -18.88 2.65
N LYS A 157 9.89 -17.75 2.99
CA LYS A 157 9.69 -16.61 2.06
C LYS A 157 10.42 -15.37 2.57
N ASN A 158 10.90 -14.56 1.66
CA ASN A 158 11.39 -13.24 1.99
C ASN A 158 10.19 -12.33 2.30
N ARG A 159 10.19 -11.68 3.46
CA ARG A 159 9.09 -10.84 3.96
C ARG A 159 8.79 -9.66 3.05
N ALA A 160 9.81 -8.97 2.53
CA ALA A 160 9.61 -7.86 1.61
C ALA A 160 8.94 -8.31 0.30
N THR A 161 9.35 -9.48 -0.23
CA THR A 161 8.73 -10.07 -1.42
C THR A 161 7.30 -10.55 -1.13
N ALA A 162 7.04 -11.07 0.06
CA ALA A 162 5.69 -11.44 0.48
C ALA A 162 4.77 -10.22 0.58
N LEU A 163 5.24 -9.11 1.18
CA LEU A 163 4.53 -7.84 1.20
C LEU A 163 4.29 -7.31 -0.22
N LEU A 164 5.33 -7.30 -1.06
CA LEU A 164 5.23 -6.88 -2.46
C LEU A 164 4.11 -7.62 -3.21
N LYS A 165 4.12 -8.96 -3.11
CA LYS A 165 3.09 -9.79 -3.75
C LYS A 165 1.68 -9.43 -3.28
N ASN A 166 1.50 -9.26 -1.97
CA ASN A 166 0.18 -8.95 -1.41
C ASN A 166 -0.27 -7.51 -1.77
N VAL A 167 0.65 -6.53 -1.80
CA VAL A 167 0.35 -5.16 -2.27
C VAL A 167 -0.07 -5.16 -3.73
N LEU A 168 0.66 -5.87 -4.60
CA LEU A 168 0.29 -5.99 -6.01
C LEU A 168 -1.08 -6.65 -6.18
N ALA A 169 -1.35 -7.74 -5.45
CA ALA A 169 -2.60 -8.46 -5.55
C ALA A 169 -3.80 -7.68 -4.98
N GLU A 170 -3.58 -6.84 -3.96
CA GLU A 170 -4.64 -6.04 -3.34
C GLU A 170 -4.99 -4.81 -4.17
N PHE A 171 -3.99 -4.12 -4.73
CA PHE A 171 -4.19 -2.80 -5.30
C PHE A 171 -4.23 -2.76 -6.83
N ASN A 172 -3.71 -3.78 -7.53
CA ASN A 172 -3.69 -3.75 -8.99
C ASN A 172 -5.08 -3.98 -9.60
N GLY A 173 -5.60 -2.97 -10.26
CA GLY A 173 -6.91 -3.00 -10.93
C GLY A 173 -8.09 -2.65 -10.04
N ILE A 174 -7.86 -2.08 -8.84
CA ILE A 174 -8.95 -1.65 -7.97
C ILE A 174 -9.51 -0.28 -8.38
N TYR A 175 -10.78 -0.09 -8.11
CA TYR A 175 -11.44 1.21 -8.17
C TYR A 175 -11.48 1.84 -6.78
N LEU A 176 -10.84 2.98 -6.62
CA LEU A 176 -10.93 3.81 -5.41
C LEU A 176 -12.07 4.81 -5.59
N ASP A 177 -13.06 4.71 -4.70
CA ASP A 177 -14.27 5.54 -4.77
C ASP A 177 -13.96 7.02 -4.83
N SER A 178 -14.63 7.74 -5.75
CA SER A 178 -14.46 9.16 -6.04
C SER A 178 -13.06 9.58 -6.51
N VAL A 179 -12.15 8.64 -6.81
CA VAL A 179 -10.79 8.94 -7.28
C VAL A 179 -10.53 8.33 -8.65
N GLY A 180 -10.67 7.01 -8.81
CA GLY A 180 -10.44 6.34 -10.07
C GLY A 180 -9.82 4.95 -9.92
N TYR A 181 -9.32 4.41 -11.02
CA TYR A 181 -8.68 3.10 -11.06
C TYR A 181 -7.19 3.20 -10.75
N LEU A 182 -6.74 2.39 -9.81
CA LEU A 182 -5.33 2.19 -9.49
C LEU A 182 -4.84 0.89 -10.13
N TYR A 183 -3.78 0.97 -10.92
CA TYR A 183 -3.26 -0.20 -11.65
C TYR A 183 -1.76 -0.12 -11.89
N LEU A 184 -1.13 -1.27 -12.08
CA LEU A 184 0.24 -1.37 -12.53
C LEU A 184 0.26 -1.22 -14.06
N GLU A 185 0.92 -0.19 -14.55
CA GLU A 185 1.00 0.07 -15.98
C GLU A 185 2.00 -0.86 -16.67
N ASP A 186 1.61 -1.43 -17.80
CA ASP A 186 2.44 -2.31 -18.61
C ASP A 186 3.19 -1.57 -19.71
N GLY A 187 4.39 -2.07 -20.03
CA GLY A 187 5.14 -1.66 -21.21
C GLY A 187 6.34 -0.74 -20.96
N LYS A 188 7.08 -0.46 -22.03
CA LYS A 188 8.37 0.27 -21.97
C LYS A 188 8.25 1.75 -21.59
N LYS A 189 7.07 2.34 -21.71
CA LYS A 189 6.78 3.73 -21.36
C LYS A 189 5.95 3.86 -20.08
N ALA A 190 5.85 2.76 -19.32
CA ALA A 190 5.09 2.73 -18.08
C ALA A 190 5.64 3.78 -17.10
N LYS A 191 4.76 4.57 -16.52
CA LYS A 191 5.07 5.52 -15.43
C LYS A 191 5.21 4.81 -14.10
N GLY A 192 4.55 3.66 -13.98
CA GLY A 192 4.64 2.77 -12.83
C GLY A 192 5.66 1.66 -12.99
N GLY A 193 5.77 0.82 -12.01
CA GLY A 193 6.64 -0.35 -12.02
C GLY A 193 7.05 -0.83 -10.64
N VAL A 194 7.84 -1.90 -10.62
CA VAL A 194 8.40 -2.47 -9.40
C VAL A 194 9.91 -2.26 -9.39
N LYS A 195 10.42 -1.58 -8.36
CA LYS A 195 11.86 -1.46 -8.08
C LYS A 195 12.22 -2.39 -6.94
N VAL A 196 13.07 -3.36 -7.23
CA VAL A 196 13.61 -4.31 -6.25
C VAL A 196 14.88 -3.72 -5.64
N SER A 197 15.09 -3.95 -4.34
CA SER A 197 16.31 -3.49 -3.62
C SER A 197 16.49 -1.98 -3.54
N LEU A 198 15.42 -1.24 -3.23
CA LEU A 198 15.46 0.22 -3.08
C LEU A 198 16.28 0.71 -1.91
N TRP A 199 16.34 -0.07 -0.84
CA TRP A 199 16.95 0.31 0.42
C TRP A 199 18.05 -0.68 0.76
N ASN A 200 19.28 -0.27 0.60
CA ASN A 200 20.44 -1.03 1.07
C ASN A 200 21.25 -0.13 2.01
N ARG A 201 20.58 0.36 3.06
CA ARG A 201 21.22 1.16 4.10
C ARG A 201 21.12 0.45 5.44
N GLY A 202 22.26 -0.02 5.92
CA GLY A 202 22.37 -0.65 7.23
C GLY A 202 21.51 -1.92 7.31
N SER A 203 20.61 -1.98 8.29
CA SER A 203 19.80 -3.16 8.58
C SER A 203 18.46 -3.20 7.83
N PHE A 204 18.21 -2.31 6.87
CA PHE A 204 16.93 -2.22 6.15
C PHE A 204 17.09 -2.49 4.66
N TYR A 205 16.10 -3.14 4.09
CA TYR A 205 15.96 -3.38 2.65
C TYR A 205 14.49 -3.35 2.26
N GLY A 206 14.18 -3.28 0.98
CA GLY A 206 12.79 -3.24 0.57
C GLY A 206 12.56 -3.12 -0.93
N HIS A 207 11.32 -2.84 -1.28
CA HIS A 207 10.85 -2.72 -2.65
C HIS A 207 9.97 -1.49 -2.78
N ARG A 208 9.92 -0.88 -3.97
CA ARG A 208 8.92 0.11 -4.35
C ARG A 208 8.00 -0.46 -5.39
N VAL A 209 6.71 -0.27 -5.19
CA VAL A 209 5.69 -0.42 -6.23
C VAL A 209 5.18 0.96 -6.57
N SER A 210 5.26 1.33 -7.84
CA SER A 210 4.66 2.57 -8.37
C SER A 210 3.48 2.19 -9.24
N MET A 211 2.27 2.56 -8.83
CA MET A 211 1.03 2.32 -9.56
C MET A 211 0.49 3.62 -10.11
N VAL A 212 -0.18 3.55 -11.24
CA VAL A 212 -0.83 4.70 -11.86
C VAL A 212 -2.30 4.74 -11.46
N LEU A 213 -2.72 5.88 -10.95
CA LEU A 213 -4.11 6.19 -10.68
C LEU A 213 -4.63 7.07 -11.82
N SER A 214 -5.55 6.54 -12.60
CA SER A 214 -6.24 7.31 -13.64
C SER A 214 -7.43 8.03 -13.02
N MET A 215 -7.28 9.33 -12.83
CA MET A 215 -8.32 10.20 -12.27
C MET A 215 -9.04 10.92 -13.41
N SER A 216 -10.30 10.59 -13.64
CA SER A 216 -11.19 11.41 -14.44
C SER A 216 -11.85 12.46 -13.55
N GLY A 217 -11.65 13.73 -13.86
CA GLY A 217 -12.40 14.79 -13.18
C GLY A 217 -13.89 14.56 -13.40
N ILE A 218 -14.60 14.16 -12.36
CA ILE A 218 -16.06 14.19 -12.37
C ILE A 218 -16.42 15.65 -12.52
N SER A 219 -16.92 16.02 -13.70
CA SER A 219 -17.63 17.27 -13.87
C SER A 219 -18.88 17.17 -13.00
N GLY A 220 -18.81 17.69 -11.79
CA GLY A 220 -20.01 18.10 -11.13
C GLY A 220 -20.69 19.09 -12.09
N THR A 221 -21.77 18.68 -12.73
CA THR A 221 -22.67 19.59 -13.39
C THR A 221 -23.03 20.66 -12.36
N PRO A 222 -22.71 21.93 -12.59
CA PRO A 222 -23.29 22.96 -11.76
C PRO A 222 -24.79 22.81 -11.95
N ASN A 223 -25.53 22.52 -10.87
CA ASN A 223 -26.95 22.74 -10.83
C ASN A 223 -27.14 24.23 -11.11
N VAL A 224 -27.41 24.56 -12.36
CA VAL A 224 -27.94 25.86 -12.73
C VAL A 224 -29.39 25.81 -12.25
N GLY A 225 -29.58 26.14 -11.00
CA GLY A 225 -30.90 26.42 -10.45
C GLY A 225 -31.52 27.56 -11.24
N SER A 226 -32.61 27.25 -11.85
CA SER A 226 -33.59 28.17 -12.42
C SER A 226 -34.06 29.21 -11.43
#